data_8ff8fecae9e14a9dc51db124445bc506
#
_entry.id   8ff8fecae9e14a9dc51db124445bc506
#
_cell.length_a   1.000
_cell.length_b   1.000
_cell.length_c   1.000
_cell.angle_alpha   90.00
_cell.angle_beta   90.00
_cell.angle_gamma   90.00
#
_symmetry.space_group_name_H-M   'P 1'
#
loop_
_entity.id
_entity.type
_entity.pdbx_description
1 polymer ?
#
loop_
_entity_poly.entity_id
_entity_poly.type
_entity_poly.pdbx_seq_one_letter_code
_entity_poly.pdbx_strand_id
1 'polypeptide(L)'
;MKIALIDVDGHNFPNLPLMKLSTWHKKHGDNVDWYEPLTAWYEPPDIVYMSKVFTFTPDYPHPINARKIIKGGTGYFYPNGGNPLNEDVEHCYPDYSLYPELCKNTAYGFFN
;
A
#
# COMPACT_ATOMS: atom_id res chain seq x y z
N MET A 1 -4.21 -12.42 9.30
CA MET A 1 -2.92 -12.37 8.56
C MET A 1 -2.21 -11.06 8.85
N LYS A 2 -0.93 -11.07 8.67
CA LYS A 2 -0.11 -9.86 8.78
C LYS A 2 0.19 -9.34 7.37
N ILE A 3 -0.25 -8.11 7.10
CA ILE A 3 -0.13 -7.46 5.80
C ILE A 3 0.82 -6.28 5.94
N ALA A 4 1.78 -6.16 5.04
CA ALA A 4 2.68 -5.03 5.00
C ALA A 4 2.57 -4.33 3.65
N LEU A 5 2.78 -3.01 3.66
CA LEU A 5 2.65 -2.18 2.48
C LEU A 5 3.97 -1.47 2.20
N ILE A 6 4.32 -1.37 0.92
CA ILE A 6 5.46 -0.58 0.47
C ILE A 6 4.99 0.39 -0.60
N ASP A 7 5.11 1.69 -0.30
CA ASP A 7 4.88 2.76 -1.26
C ASP A 7 6.22 3.10 -1.89
N VAL A 8 6.49 2.55 -3.07
CA VAL A 8 7.82 2.64 -3.70
C VAL A 8 8.16 4.07 -4.11
N ASP A 9 7.16 4.87 -4.47
CA ASP A 9 7.36 6.27 -4.83
C ASP A 9 7.61 7.18 -3.63
N GLY A 10 7.44 6.65 -2.41
CA GLY A 10 7.55 7.42 -1.19
C GLY A 10 6.19 7.99 -0.74
N HIS A 11 6.20 8.66 0.41
CA HIS A 11 4.97 9.09 1.06
C HIS A 11 4.62 10.56 0.80
N ASN A 12 5.06 11.12 -0.33
CA ASN A 12 4.79 12.51 -0.66
C ASN A 12 3.36 12.76 -1.14
N PHE A 13 2.67 11.71 -1.55
CA PHE A 13 1.25 11.77 -1.90
C PHE A 13 0.61 10.42 -1.63
N PRO A 14 -0.72 10.40 -1.38
CA PRO A 14 -1.39 9.16 -1.02
C PRO A 14 -1.44 8.16 -2.18
N ASN A 15 -1.19 6.89 -1.86
CA ASN A 15 -1.34 5.80 -2.82
C ASN A 15 -2.70 5.15 -2.60
N LEU A 16 -3.68 5.47 -3.44
CA LEU A 16 -5.06 4.99 -3.26
C LEU A 16 -5.18 3.47 -3.26
N PRO A 17 -4.54 2.73 -4.17
CA PRO A 17 -4.62 1.28 -4.13
C PRO A 17 -4.17 0.68 -2.79
N LEU A 18 -3.08 1.16 -2.22
CA LEU A 18 -2.62 0.68 -0.92
C LEU A 18 -3.60 1.04 0.19
N MET A 19 -4.17 2.24 0.14
CA MET A 19 -5.15 2.69 1.13
C MET A 19 -6.42 1.84 1.09
N LYS A 20 -6.87 1.45 -0.09
CA LYS A 20 -8.04 0.59 -0.26
C LYS A 20 -7.75 -0.84 0.20
N LEU A 21 -6.58 -1.37 -0.14
CA LEU A 21 -6.15 -2.68 0.33
C LEU A 21 -6.09 -2.73 1.86
N SER A 22 -5.58 -1.67 2.47
CA SER A 22 -5.53 -1.57 3.92
C SER A 22 -6.94 -1.67 4.54
N THR A 23 -7.88 -0.90 4.03
CA THR A 23 -9.26 -0.94 4.51
C THR A 23 -9.86 -2.34 4.37
N TRP A 24 -9.70 -2.95 3.21
CA TRP A 24 -10.25 -4.27 2.94
C TRP A 24 -9.72 -5.32 3.93
N HIS A 25 -8.39 -5.35 4.11
CA HIS A 25 -7.76 -6.31 5.03
C HIS A 25 -8.16 -6.07 6.48
N LYS A 26 -8.24 -4.81 6.90
CA LYS A 26 -8.66 -4.48 8.28
C LYS A 26 -10.10 -4.92 8.53
N LYS A 27 -10.98 -4.79 7.55
CA LYS A 27 -12.35 -5.29 7.66
C LYS A 27 -12.42 -6.81 7.83
N HIS A 28 -11.43 -7.52 7.33
CA HIS A 28 -11.36 -8.98 7.42
C HIS A 28 -10.53 -9.46 8.60
N GLY A 29 -10.20 -8.56 9.52
CA GLY A 29 -9.51 -8.91 10.75
C GLY A 29 -7.99 -9.03 10.61
N ASP A 30 -7.43 -8.60 9.48
CA ASP A 30 -5.99 -8.65 9.26
C ASP A 30 -5.30 -7.43 9.87
N ASN A 31 -4.04 -7.60 10.27
CA ASN A 31 -3.21 -6.49 10.73
C ASN A 31 -2.49 -5.89 9.55
N VAL A 32 -2.59 -4.59 9.35
CA VAL A 32 -1.98 -3.88 8.24
C VAL A 32 -1.05 -2.79 8.76
N ASP A 33 0.18 -2.79 8.28
CA ASP A 33 1.18 -1.78 8.61
C ASP A 33 2.09 -1.54 7.42
N TRP A 34 2.86 -0.45 7.49
CA TRP A 34 3.96 -0.25 6.56
C TRP A 34 5.01 -1.33 6.77
N TYR A 35 5.66 -1.73 5.68
CA TYR A 35 6.74 -2.72 5.77
C TYR A 35 7.90 -2.15 6.58
N GLU A 36 8.31 -2.88 7.62
CA GLU A 36 9.44 -2.53 8.47
C GLU A 36 10.48 -3.63 8.37
N PRO A 37 11.65 -3.36 7.76
CA PRO A 37 12.66 -4.41 7.55
C PRO A 37 13.10 -5.14 8.82
N LEU A 38 13.29 -4.41 9.92
CA LEU A 38 13.72 -5.04 11.17
C LEU A 38 12.66 -5.98 11.72
N THR A 39 11.41 -5.55 11.73
CA THR A 39 10.32 -6.39 12.20
C THR A 39 10.13 -7.61 11.32
N ALA A 40 10.31 -7.46 10.01
CA ALA A 40 10.15 -8.55 9.07
C ALA A 40 11.18 -9.67 9.24
N TRP A 41 12.35 -9.39 9.81
CA TRP A 41 13.32 -10.43 10.13
C TRP A 41 12.83 -11.37 11.21
N TYR A 42 12.06 -10.85 12.17
CA TYR A 42 11.51 -11.66 13.27
C TYR A 42 10.17 -12.25 12.92
N GLU A 43 9.31 -11.44 12.31
CA GLU A 43 7.95 -11.81 11.93
C GLU A 43 7.67 -11.39 10.50
N PRO A 44 8.02 -12.23 9.51
CA PRO A 44 7.74 -11.91 8.13
C PRO A 44 6.23 -11.73 7.91
N PRO A 45 5.81 -10.68 7.21
CA PRO A 45 4.39 -10.57 6.86
C PRO A 45 3.94 -11.69 5.94
N ASP A 46 2.68 -12.02 6.01
CA ASP A 46 2.09 -13.02 5.12
C ASP A 46 2.06 -12.51 3.68
N ILE A 47 1.71 -11.24 3.49
CA ILE A 47 1.65 -10.60 2.18
C ILE A 47 2.28 -9.21 2.28
N VAL A 48 3.13 -8.88 1.32
CA VAL A 48 3.60 -7.52 1.08
C VAL A 48 3.02 -7.03 -0.23
N TYR A 49 2.29 -5.92 -0.18
CA TYR A 49 1.85 -5.23 -1.38
C TYR A 49 2.80 -4.08 -1.66
N MET A 50 3.37 -4.06 -2.86
CA MET A 50 4.23 -3.00 -3.34
C MET A 50 3.51 -2.24 -4.44
N SER A 51 3.40 -0.94 -4.31
CA SER A 51 2.78 -0.11 -5.34
C SER A 51 3.73 0.98 -5.81
N LYS A 52 3.88 1.08 -7.11
CA LYS A 52 4.72 2.09 -7.76
C LYS A 52 3.90 2.72 -8.88
N VAL A 53 3.73 4.03 -8.79
CA VAL A 53 2.90 4.79 -9.73
C VAL A 53 3.71 5.31 -10.90
N PHE A 54 4.91 5.83 -10.64
CA PHE A 54 5.73 6.45 -11.67
C PHE A 54 6.75 5.47 -12.23
N THR A 55 6.88 5.43 -13.55
CA THR A 55 7.81 4.54 -14.24
C THR A 55 9.27 4.90 -13.97
N PHE A 56 9.55 6.17 -13.68
CA PHE A 56 10.91 6.65 -13.44
C PHE A 56 11.38 6.43 -12.00
N THR A 57 10.49 6.07 -11.09
CA THR A 57 10.88 5.83 -9.69
C THR A 57 11.74 4.57 -9.60
N PRO A 58 12.92 4.62 -8.97
CA PRO A 58 13.71 3.41 -8.73
C PRO A 58 12.93 2.42 -7.87
N ASP A 59 13.14 1.13 -8.12
CA ASP A 59 12.50 0.10 -7.32
C ASP A 59 12.99 0.13 -5.87
N TYR A 60 12.24 -0.53 -5.00
CA TYR A 60 12.59 -0.62 -3.59
C TYR A 60 13.98 -1.27 -3.44
N PRO A 61 14.95 -0.57 -2.81
CA PRO A 61 16.34 -1.00 -2.88
C PRO A 61 16.73 -2.07 -1.86
N HIS A 62 15.85 -2.40 -0.93
CA HIS A 62 16.18 -3.33 0.17
C HIS A 62 15.55 -4.69 -0.06
N PRO A 63 16.18 -5.77 0.48
CA PRO A 63 15.56 -7.09 0.42
C PRO A 63 14.26 -7.12 1.21
N ILE A 64 13.30 -7.90 0.73
CA ILE A 64 11.98 -8.01 1.34
C ILE A 64 11.83 -9.43 1.87
N ASN A 65 11.54 -9.54 3.16
CA ASN A 65 11.25 -10.82 3.79
C ASN A 65 9.74 -10.96 3.99
N ALA A 66 9.10 -11.76 3.16
CA ALA A 66 7.66 -11.97 3.20
C ALA A 66 7.33 -13.32 2.59
N ARG A 67 6.19 -13.88 2.95
CA ARG A 67 5.73 -15.14 2.36
C ARG A 67 5.26 -14.95 0.92
N LYS A 68 4.63 -13.82 0.65
CA LYS A 68 4.12 -13.47 -0.68
C LYS A 68 4.33 -12.00 -0.96
N ILE A 69 4.75 -11.67 -2.18
CA ILE A 69 4.93 -10.29 -2.61
C ILE A 69 4.02 -10.05 -3.81
N ILE A 70 3.18 -9.02 -3.74
CA ILE A 70 2.29 -8.63 -4.82
C ILE A 70 2.65 -7.21 -5.24
N LYS A 71 2.99 -7.03 -6.50
CA LYS A 71 3.34 -5.74 -7.09
C LYS A 71 2.20 -5.19 -7.92
N GLY A 72 1.99 -3.89 -7.87
CA GLY A 72 0.97 -3.24 -8.67
C GLY A 72 1.33 -1.80 -9.00
N GLY A 73 0.51 -1.19 -9.83
CA GLY A 73 0.66 0.19 -10.24
C GLY A 73 1.36 0.37 -11.57
N THR A 74 1.14 1.53 -12.19
CA THR A 74 1.64 1.87 -13.53
C THR A 74 3.17 1.85 -13.59
N GLY A 75 3.83 2.16 -12.47
CA GLY A 75 5.29 2.17 -12.41
C GLY A 75 5.92 0.81 -12.65
N TYR A 76 5.23 -0.27 -12.27
CA TYR A 76 5.69 -1.64 -12.54
C TYR A 76 5.15 -2.20 -13.86
N PHE A 77 3.94 -1.83 -14.23
CA PHE A 77 3.21 -2.46 -15.32
C PHE A 77 2.68 -1.41 -16.32
N TYR A 78 3.58 -0.57 -16.77
CA TYR A 78 3.23 0.44 -17.77
C TYR A 78 2.86 -0.21 -19.11
N PRO A 79 1.81 0.28 -19.82
CA PRO A 79 0.94 1.38 -19.46
C PRO A 79 -0.30 0.97 -18.66
N ASN A 80 -0.56 -0.31 -18.48
CA ASN A 80 -1.84 -0.83 -17.99
C ASN A 80 -1.98 -0.84 -16.47
N GLY A 81 -0.88 -0.67 -15.72
CA GLY A 81 -0.94 -0.71 -14.27
C GLY A 81 -1.04 -2.11 -13.66
N GLY A 82 -0.87 -3.15 -14.49
CA GLY A 82 -0.96 -4.54 -14.04
C GLY A 82 -2.41 -5.00 -13.86
N ASN A 83 -2.60 -6.01 -13.03
CA ASN A 83 -3.94 -6.52 -12.74
C ASN A 83 -4.73 -5.47 -11.94
N PRO A 84 -6.01 -5.22 -12.29
CA PRO A 84 -6.82 -4.32 -11.50
C PRO A 84 -7.09 -4.89 -10.12
N LEU A 85 -7.40 -4.02 -9.16
CA LEU A 85 -7.82 -4.45 -7.84
C LEU A 85 -9.11 -5.25 -7.94
N ASN A 86 -9.27 -6.22 -7.03
CA ASN A 86 -10.55 -6.92 -6.87
C ASN A 86 -11.65 -5.88 -6.65
N GLU A 87 -12.83 -6.13 -7.20
CA GLU A 87 -13.96 -5.20 -7.11
C GLU A 87 -14.31 -4.84 -5.66
N ASP A 88 -14.25 -5.81 -4.76
CA ASP A 88 -14.53 -5.56 -3.34
C ASP A 88 -13.52 -4.60 -2.72
N VAL A 89 -12.25 -4.71 -3.12
CA VAL A 89 -11.19 -3.80 -2.68
C VAL A 89 -11.40 -2.41 -3.30
N GLU A 90 -11.72 -2.37 -4.58
CA GLU A 90 -11.90 -1.11 -5.31
C GLU A 90 -13.00 -0.24 -4.70
N HIS A 91 -14.03 -0.87 -4.12
CA HIS A 91 -15.14 -0.17 -3.49
C HIS A 91 -14.91 0.20 -2.02
N CYS A 92 -13.75 -0.16 -1.46
CA CYS A 92 -13.41 0.24 -0.10
C CYS A 92 -13.06 1.72 -0.03
N TYR A 93 -13.37 2.35 1.10
CA TYR A 93 -12.88 3.69 1.38
C TYR A 93 -11.36 3.63 1.59
N PRO A 94 -10.61 4.64 1.09
CA PRO A 94 -9.17 4.69 1.36
C PRO A 94 -8.89 4.83 2.86
N ASP A 95 -7.87 4.12 3.33
CA ASP A 95 -7.43 4.23 4.72
C ASP A 95 -6.51 5.43 4.87
N TYR A 96 -7.07 6.56 5.26
CA TYR A 96 -6.33 7.81 5.41
C TYR A 96 -5.33 7.78 6.56
N SER A 97 -5.45 6.82 7.49
CA SER A 97 -4.50 6.69 8.58
C SER A 97 -3.09 6.30 8.12
N LEU A 98 -2.95 5.79 6.90
CA LEU A 98 -1.65 5.46 6.33
C LEU A 98 -0.82 6.71 6.02
N TYR A 99 -1.46 7.83 5.77
CA TYR A 99 -0.79 9.09 5.40
C TYR A 99 -1.30 10.24 6.27
N PRO A 100 -1.05 10.18 7.59
CA PRO A 100 -1.66 11.16 8.50
C PRO A 100 -1.25 12.60 8.19
N GLU A 101 -0.01 12.82 7.75
CA GLU A 101 0.45 14.18 7.44
C GLU A 101 -0.17 14.73 6.17
N LEU A 102 -0.36 13.88 5.16
CA LEU A 102 -0.92 14.31 3.87
C LEU A 102 -2.43 14.43 3.94
N CYS A 103 -3.09 13.47 4.57
CA CYS A 103 -4.55 13.39 4.57
C CYS A 103 -5.21 14.23 5.65
N LYS A 104 -4.45 14.76 6.57
CA LYS A 104 -4.94 15.64 7.61
C LYS A 104 -5.70 16.84 7.04
N ASN A 105 -5.09 17.53 6.09
CA ASN A 105 -5.71 18.69 5.45
C ASN A 105 -6.85 18.27 4.52
N THR A 106 -6.71 17.11 3.88
CA THR A 106 -7.75 16.57 3.02
C THR A 106 -9.02 16.28 3.81
N ALA A 107 -8.87 15.69 4.99
CA ALA A 107 -10.01 15.43 5.85
C ALA A 107 -10.74 16.72 6.24
N TYR A 108 -10.00 17.76 6.56
CA TYR A 108 -10.58 19.08 6.82
C TYR A 108 -11.31 19.64 5.61
N GLY A 109 -10.73 19.49 4.45
CA GLY A 109 -11.33 19.95 3.21
C GLY A 109 -12.67 19.29 2.91
N PHE A 110 -12.83 18.05 3.31
CA PHE A 110 -14.08 17.32 3.11
C PHE A 110 -15.16 17.62 4.13
N PHE A 111 -14.77 17.93 5.35
CA PHE A 111 -15.71 18.03 6.47
C PHE A 111 -15.94 19.44 6.94
N ASN A 112 -15.31 20.37 6.32
CA ASN A 112 -15.51 21.80 6.64
C ASN A 112 -16.76 22.35 6.00
#